data_9be38406729cdf6d0ea213e62b71439c
#
_entry.id   9be38406729cdf6d0ea213e62b71439c
#
_cell.length_a   1.000
_cell.length_b   1.000
_cell.length_c   1.000
_cell.angle_alpha   90.00
_cell.angle_beta   90.00
_cell.angle_gamma   90.00
#
_symmetry.space_group_name_H-M   'P 1'
#
loop_
_entity.id
_entity.type
_entity.pdbx_description
1 polymer ?
#
loop_
_entity_poly.entity_id
_entity_poly.type
_entity_poly.pdbx_seq_one_letter_code
_entity_poly.pdbx_strand_id
1 'polypeptide(L)'
;MSFSLKSASITPGVTMMKSKSPLKRGRVSSASKKSFVVKASGDTVVSIDELTETTRKAIKTYGYDEKATECILDILMYAQLRGNNQGIIKVTTNGIARDPEATPIKITEPVPLSAAIDGGNNHGMIVLDKAAEIAIEKCKQHGVGIVGTNHTFTSTGALGYYAKKIGEQGMVGIVLAQSPEFVAPAGAKQAIFGTNPIGCSIPRKGGEPMTLDMATSAYAFFGLLEAKTSGKPLPPNVAQDKDGNMTTDANAALDGGAIMTFDCGYKSSNLSLCIELLAGPLVGAAYNDKKAAKNWGNLVFAIDPKILGNDDFLEQSAFVMDRVKNAERKEGVSSINLPGERGDALAAENKKKGTIGVEPNLWKGLQEYAAKYDPKAEVFPIEWA
;
A
#
# COMPACT_ATOMS: atom_id res chain seq x y z
N MET A 1 22.26 1.96 56.98
CA MET A 1 21.20 2.97 57.18
C MET A 1 19.96 2.46 56.45
N SER A 2 18.99 2.02 57.24
CA SER A 2 17.74 1.40 56.76
C SER A 2 16.68 2.48 56.71
N PHE A 3 16.10 2.70 55.54
CA PHE A 3 14.94 3.59 55.40
C PHE A 3 13.65 2.77 55.27
N SER A 4 12.82 2.92 56.32
CA SER A 4 11.47 2.37 56.41
C SER A 4 10.49 3.28 55.66
N LEU A 5 9.74 2.74 54.67
CA LEU A 5 8.64 3.41 53.99
C LEU A 5 7.33 3.12 54.72
N LYS A 6 6.74 4.15 55.31
CA LYS A 6 5.38 4.11 55.87
C LYS A 6 4.34 4.21 54.74
N SER A 7 3.44 3.25 54.70
CA SER A 7 2.27 3.23 53.83
C SER A 7 1.21 4.21 54.34
N ALA A 8 0.78 5.17 53.51
CA ALA A 8 -0.39 6.00 53.74
C ALA A 8 -1.56 5.45 52.91
N SER A 9 -2.60 5.03 53.58
CA SER A 9 -3.87 4.61 53.00
C SER A 9 -4.73 5.86 52.70
N ILE A 10 -5.08 6.06 51.43
CA ILE A 10 -6.05 7.09 51.01
C ILE A 10 -7.33 6.38 50.60
N THR A 11 -8.40 6.64 51.32
CA THR A 11 -9.76 6.21 51.00
C THR A 11 -10.44 7.24 50.08
N PRO A 12 -10.99 6.90 48.91
CA PRO A 12 -11.77 7.86 48.15
C PRO A 12 -13.26 7.80 48.53
N GLY A 13 -13.75 8.89 49.11
CA GLY A 13 -15.19 9.16 49.23
C GLY A 13 -15.73 9.64 47.86
N VAL A 14 -16.56 8.84 47.21
CA VAL A 14 -17.29 9.24 45.98
C VAL A 14 -18.71 9.58 46.38
N THR A 15 -19.04 10.86 46.34
CA THR A 15 -20.44 11.35 46.47
C THR A 15 -21.12 11.26 45.11
N MET A 16 -22.12 10.37 44.99
CA MET A 16 -22.98 10.27 43.82
C MET A 16 -23.96 11.44 43.76
N MET A 17 -23.78 12.32 42.77
CA MET A 17 -24.84 13.22 42.32
C MET A 17 -25.72 12.53 41.28
N LYS A 18 -26.99 12.30 41.62
CA LYS A 18 -28.04 11.86 40.68
C LYS A 18 -28.51 13.05 39.88
N SER A 19 -28.24 13.09 38.57
CA SER A 19 -28.94 13.92 37.63
C SER A 19 -29.89 13.09 36.78
N LYS A 20 -31.18 13.34 36.90
CA LYS A 20 -32.25 12.80 36.05
C LYS A 20 -32.41 13.72 34.85
N SER A 21 -32.28 13.22 33.64
CA SER A 21 -33.15 13.56 32.50
C SER A 21 -32.97 12.53 31.37
N PRO A 22 -34.05 12.04 30.76
CA PRO A 22 -33.95 11.06 29.68
C PRO A 22 -33.80 11.77 28.35
N LEU A 23 -32.58 11.65 27.74
CA LEU A 23 -32.39 11.99 26.34
C LEU A 23 -33.18 10.99 25.46
N LYS A 24 -34.12 11.51 24.69
CA LYS A 24 -34.85 10.76 23.65
C LYS A 24 -33.84 10.18 22.62
N ARG A 25 -33.72 8.85 22.59
CA ARG A 25 -33.01 8.16 21.52
C ARG A 25 -33.78 8.35 20.21
N GLY A 26 -33.25 9.20 19.32
CA GLY A 26 -33.65 9.26 17.94
C GLY A 26 -33.38 7.90 17.27
N ARG A 27 -34.39 7.29 16.67
CA ARG A 27 -34.25 6.11 15.82
C ARG A 27 -33.38 6.47 14.62
N VAL A 28 -32.12 6.04 14.60
CA VAL A 28 -31.29 6.05 13.40
C VAL A 28 -31.80 4.90 12.54
N SER A 29 -32.36 5.23 11.40
CA SER A 29 -32.81 4.26 10.41
C SER A 29 -31.62 3.42 9.94
N SER A 30 -31.71 2.11 10.07
CA SER A 30 -30.71 1.16 9.57
C SER A 30 -30.76 1.17 8.03
N ALA A 31 -29.93 2.01 7.40
CA ALA A 31 -29.60 1.84 6.01
C ALA A 31 -28.73 0.57 5.89
N SER A 32 -29.30 -0.46 5.31
CA SER A 32 -28.64 -1.70 4.93
C SER A 32 -27.38 -1.39 4.10
N LYS A 33 -26.18 -1.50 4.70
CA LYS A 33 -24.93 -1.48 3.97
C LYS A 33 -24.79 -2.80 3.21
N LYS A 34 -25.35 -2.84 2.00
CA LYS A 34 -25.01 -3.86 1.00
C LYS A 34 -23.49 -3.77 0.77
N SER A 35 -22.81 -4.91 0.83
CA SER A 35 -21.40 -5.01 0.44
C SER A 35 -21.27 -4.45 -0.97
N PHE A 36 -20.57 -3.33 -1.12
CA PHE A 36 -20.27 -2.74 -2.40
C PHE A 36 -19.16 -3.56 -3.06
N VAL A 37 -19.52 -4.64 -3.73
CA VAL A 37 -18.85 -4.99 -4.98
C VAL A 37 -19.47 -4.05 -6.00
N VAL A 38 -18.83 -2.93 -6.27
CA VAL A 38 -19.20 -2.06 -7.39
C VAL A 38 -18.83 -2.83 -8.67
N LYS A 39 -19.77 -3.63 -9.18
CA LYS A 39 -19.83 -3.85 -10.62
C LYS A 39 -20.26 -2.51 -11.19
N ALA A 40 -19.31 -1.72 -11.69
CA ALA A 40 -19.65 -0.61 -12.56
C ALA A 40 -20.41 -1.21 -13.74
N SER A 41 -21.67 -0.85 -13.89
CA SER A 41 -22.47 -1.21 -15.05
C SER A 41 -21.88 -0.43 -16.22
N GLY A 42 -21.00 -1.10 -17.00
CA GLY A 42 -20.33 -0.47 -18.13
C GLY A 42 -18.89 -0.93 -18.39
N ASP A 43 -18.29 -1.76 -17.54
CA ASP A 43 -16.92 -2.25 -17.76
C ASP A 43 -16.84 -3.11 -19.04
N THR A 44 -15.77 -2.91 -19.81
CA THR A 44 -15.41 -3.78 -20.92
C THR A 44 -14.86 -5.09 -20.36
N VAL A 45 -15.46 -6.22 -20.74
CA VAL A 45 -14.96 -7.55 -20.35
C VAL A 45 -13.81 -7.92 -21.28
N VAL A 46 -12.62 -8.15 -20.72
CA VAL A 46 -11.39 -8.47 -21.46
C VAL A 46 -10.84 -9.79 -20.94
N SER A 47 -10.26 -10.63 -21.81
CA SER A 47 -9.53 -11.81 -21.34
C SER A 47 -8.27 -11.40 -20.56
N ILE A 48 -7.89 -12.18 -19.54
CA ILE A 48 -6.69 -11.88 -18.76
C ILE A 48 -5.46 -11.94 -19.65
N ASP A 49 -5.41 -12.86 -20.62
CA ASP A 49 -4.28 -13.00 -21.54
C ASP A 49 -4.16 -11.75 -22.46
N GLU A 50 -5.28 -11.27 -23.02
CA GLU A 50 -5.31 -10.06 -23.85
C GLU A 50 -4.91 -8.82 -23.02
N LEU A 51 -5.43 -8.69 -21.80
CA LEU A 51 -5.04 -7.61 -20.88
C LEU A 51 -3.55 -7.64 -20.58
N THR A 52 -3.01 -8.83 -20.26
CA THR A 52 -1.61 -9.04 -19.94
C THR A 52 -0.72 -8.65 -21.10
N GLU A 53 -1.02 -9.15 -22.32
CA GLU A 53 -0.22 -8.88 -23.50
C GLU A 53 -0.30 -7.41 -23.94
N THR A 54 -1.48 -6.80 -23.87
CA THR A 54 -1.65 -5.37 -24.15
C THR A 54 -0.88 -4.52 -23.14
N THR A 55 -0.92 -4.88 -21.86
CA THR A 55 -0.17 -4.18 -20.81
C THR A 55 1.34 -4.33 -21.03
N ARG A 56 1.82 -5.52 -21.36
CA ARG A 56 3.24 -5.77 -21.67
C ARG A 56 3.73 -4.88 -22.81
N LYS A 57 3.00 -4.83 -23.93
CA LYS A 57 3.33 -3.95 -25.05
C LYS A 57 3.36 -2.48 -24.64
N ALA A 58 2.36 -2.06 -23.87
CA ALA A 58 2.27 -0.69 -23.38
C ALA A 58 3.44 -0.33 -22.45
N ILE A 59 3.90 -1.25 -21.58
CA ILE A 59 5.09 -1.03 -20.72
C ILE A 59 6.35 -0.89 -21.58
N LYS A 60 6.51 -1.73 -22.61
CA LYS A 60 7.66 -1.67 -23.52
C LYS A 60 7.79 -0.34 -24.27
N THR A 61 6.70 0.41 -24.48
CA THR A 61 6.78 1.75 -25.09
C THR A 61 7.56 2.76 -24.25
N TYR A 62 7.81 2.47 -22.98
CA TYR A 62 8.64 3.28 -22.09
C TYR A 62 10.14 2.94 -22.19
N GLY A 63 10.52 1.99 -23.07
CA GLY A 63 11.91 1.59 -23.28
C GLY A 63 12.48 0.64 -22.22
N TYR A 64 11.65 -0.05 -21.45
CA TYR A 64 12.09 -1.09 -20.51
C TYR A 64 12.54 -2.35 -21.25
N ASP A 65 13.60 -3.01 -20.77
CA ASP A 65 14.01 -4.34 -21.19
C ASP A 65 12.98 -5.41 -20.77
N GLU A 66 13.19 -6.65 -21.21
CA GLU A 66 12.26 -7.74 -20.91
C GLU A 66 12.10 -7.98 -19.42
N LYS A 67 13.22 -8.01 -18.67
CA LYS A 67 13.22 -8.28 -17.23
C LYS A 67 12.48 -7.19 -16.44
N ALA A 68 12.75 -5.93 -16.74
CA ALA A 68 12.08 -4.81 -16.12
C ALA A 68 10.59 -4.76 -16.50
N THR A 69 10.27 -5.07 -17.77
CA THR A 69 8.89 -5.15 -18.25
C THR A 69 8.09 -6.19 -17.48
N GLU A 70 8.59 -7.43 -17.34
CA GLU A 70 7.87 -8.48 -16.61
C GLU A 70 7.74 -8.16 -15.12
N CYS A 71 8.77 -7.59 -14.48
CA CYS A 71 8.69 -7.14 -13.09
C CYS A 71 7.56 -6.10 -12.88
N ILE A 72 7.50 -5.07 -13.73
CA ILE A 72 6.44 -4.05 -13.65
C ILE A 72 5.08 -4.68 -13.94
N LEU A 73 4.99 -5.53 -14.97
CA LEU A 73 3.77 -6.21 -15.37
C LEU A 73 3.17 -7.04 -14.24
N ASP A 74 3.99 -7.86 -13.58
CA ASP A 74 3.56 -8.71 -12.46
C ASP A 74 2.95 -7.89 -11.32
N ILE A 75 3.59 -6.77 -10.96
CA ILE A 75 3.13 -5.88 -9.89
C ILE A 75 1.80 -5.20 -10.29
N LEU A 76 1.68 -4.73 -11.53
CA LEU A 76 0.46 -4.10 -12.02
C LEU A 76 -0.69 -5.11 -12.12
N MET A 77 -0.44 -6.31 -12.63
CA MET A 77 -1.45 -7.36 -12.74
C MET A 77 -1.85 -7.93 -11.38
N TYR A 78 -0.92 -8.01 -10.41
CA TYR A 78 -1.26 -8.33 -9.03
C TYR A 78 -2.34 -7.39 -8.48
N ALA A 79 -2.15 -6.09 -8.65
CA ALA A 79 -3.11 -5.08 -8.21
C ALA A 79 -4.41 -5.13 -9.03
N GLN A 80 -4.32 -5.19 -10.35
CA GLN A 80 -5.46 -5.15 -11.27
C GLN A 80 -6.43 -6.30 -11.01
N LEU A 81 -5.93 -7.53 -10.90
CA LEU A 81 -6.76 -8.71 -10.66
C LEU A 81 -7.48 -8.68 -9.31
N ARG A 82 -6.97 -7.92 -8.34
CA ARG A 82 -7.55 -7.72 -7.00
C ARG A 82 -8.51 -6.53 -6.88
N GLY A 83 -8.76 -5.83 -8.00
CA GLY A 83 -9.59 -4.63 -7.99
C GLY A 83 -8.95 -3.45 -7.25
N ASN A 84 -7.61 -3.41 -7.20
CA ASN A 84 -6.86 -2.33 -6.60
C ASN A 84 -6.47 -1.31 -7.67
N ASN A 85 -6.64 0.00 -7.38
CA ASN A 85 -6.31 1.10 -8.29
C ASN A 85 -4.79 1.36 -8.45
N GLN A 86 -3.94 0.49 -7.95
CA GLN A 86 -2.49 0.49 -8.19
C GLN A 86 -2.08 -0.32 -9.44
N GLY A 87 -3.05 -0.74 -10.26
CA GLY A 87 -2.88 -1.56 -11.46
C GLY A 87 -2.52 -0.77 -12.72
N ILE A 88 -3.10 -1.21 -13.83
CA ILE A 88 -2.78 -0.73 -15.21
C ILE A 88 -3.00 0.76 -15.46
N ILE A 89 -3.76 1.46 -14.62
CA ILE A 89 -3.93 2.92 -14.70
C ILE A 89 -2.58 3.66 -14.69
N LYS A 90 -1.57 3.10 -14.06
CA LYS A 90 -0.23 3.70 -14.01
C LYS A 90 0.45 3.80 -15.37
N VAL A 91 0.12 2.89 -16.28
CA VAL A 91 0.62 2.94 -17.67
C VAL A 91 0.06 4.16 -18.39
N THR A 92 -1.26 4.36 -18.31
CA THR A 92 -1.95 5.44 -19.04
C THR A 92 -1.77 6.83 -18.42
N THR A 93 -1.36 6.88 -17.16
CA THR A 93 -1.11 8.14 -16.43
C THR A 93 0.37 8.51 -16.32
N ASN A 94 1.22 7.89 -17.14
CA ASN A 94 2.68 8.08 -17.11
C ASN A 94 3.34 7.74 -15.75
N GLY A 95 2.68 6.93 -14.95
CA GLY A 95 3.13 6.54 -13.61
C GLY A 95 4.27 5.52 -13.61
N ILE A 96 4.68 5.04 -14.80
CA ILE A 96 5.79 4.12 -15.01
C ILE A 96 6.89 4.71 -15.91
N ALA A 97 6.88 6.03 -16.11
CA ALA A 97 7.90 6.69 -16.93
C ALA A 97 9.32 6.46 -16.35
N ARG A 98 10.28 6.31 -17.26
CA ARG A 98 11.71 6.28 -16.89
C ARG A 98 12.22 7.70 -16.68
N ASP A 99 13.19 7.84 -15.78
CA ASP A 99 14.02 9.05 -15.74
C ASP A 99 15.12 8.92 -16.79
N PRO A 100 15.26 9.87 -17.74
CA PRO A 100 16.34 9.84 -18.73
C PRO A 100 17.73 10.00 -18.07
N GLU A 101 17.79 10.54 -16.85
CA GLU A 101 19.01 10.74 -16.09
C GLU A 101 19.29 9.61 -15.09
N ALA A 102 18.51 8.49 -15.17
CA ALA A 102 18.72 7.36 -14.29
C ALA A 102 20.15 6.81 -14.40
N THR A 103 20.75 6.52 -13.26
CA THR A 103 22.09 5.94 -13.14
C THR A 103 22.02 4.48 -12.69
N PRO A 104 23.13 3.69 -12.79
CA PRO A 104 23.12 2.32 -12.30
C PRO A 104 22.69 2.22 -10.83
N ILE A 105 21.88 1.21 -10.52
CA ILE A 105 21.46 0.90 -9.16
C ILE A 105 22.65 0.37 -8.36
N LYS A 106 22.88 0.93 -7.17
CA LYS A 106 23.98 0.53 -6.29
C LYS A 106 23.46 -0.19 -5.06
N ILE A 107 24.08 -1.32 -4.74
CA ILE A 107 23.75 -2.11 -3.55
C ILE A 107 24.97 -2.10 -2.63
N THR A 108 24.74 -1.75 -1.37
CA THR A 108 25.74 -1.84 -0.31
C THR A 108 25.23 -2.70 0.83
N GLU A 109 26.13 -3.42 1.49
CA GLU A 109 25.81 -4.31 2.60
C GLU A 109 26.57 -3.87 3.87
N PRO A 110 26.01 -2.91 4.64
CA PRO A 110 26.68 -2.37 5.81
C PRO A 110 26.99 -3.43 6.89
N VAL A 111 26.08 -4.38 7.04
CA VAL A 111 26.25 -5.54 7.93
C VAL A 111 25.60 -6.79 7.29
N PRO A 112 25.93 -8.01 7.73
CA PRO A 112 25.46 -9.24 7.07
C PRO A 112 23.94 -9.34 6.88
N LEU A 113 23.15 -8.84 7.84
CA LEU A 113 21.68 -8.92 7.83
C LEU A 113 20.99 -7.72 7.13
N SER A 114 21.73 -6.73 6.64
CA SER A 114 21.14 -5.55 6.01
C SER A 114 21.74 -5.24 4.64
N ALA A 115 20.95 -4.51 3.82
CA ALA A 115 21.42 -3.87 2.61
C ALA A 115 20.81 -2.48 2.44
N ALA A 116 21.52 -1.59 1.76
CA ALA A 116 21.01 -0.31 1.31
C ALA A 116 21.11 -0.25 -0.21
N ILE A 117 20.04 0.17 -0.86
CA ILE A 117 19.95 0.27 -2.32
C ILE A 117 19.73 1.74 -2.70
N ASP A 118 20.72 2.31 -3.37
CA ASP A 118 20.55 3.56 -4.10
C ASP A 118 19.95 3.24 -5.46
N GLY A 119 18.70 3.62 -5.65
CA GLY A 119 17.94 3.31 -6.86
C GLY A 119 18.39 4.09 -8.10
N GLY A 120 19.28 5.08 -7.98
CA GLY A 120 19.80 5.86 -9.10
C GLY A 120 18.71 6.48 -9.98
N ASN A 121 17.58 6.89 -9.39
CA ASN A 121 16.38 7.35 -10.07
C ASN A 121 15.72 6.31 -11.00
N ASN A 122 16.02 5.04 -10.83
CA ASN A 122 15.27 3.97 -11.50
C ASN A 122 13.89 3.76 -10.88
N HIS A 123 13.07 3.01 -11.60
CA HIS A 123 11.66 2.82 -11.25
C HIS A 123 11.49 2.10 -9.90
N GLY A 124 10.67 2.69 -9.02
CA GLY A 124 10.47 2.20 -7.65
C GLY A 124 9.99 0.75 -7.56
N MET A 125 9.19 0.25 -8.52
CA MET A 125 8.77 -1.15 -8.54
C MET A 125 9.95 -2.11 -8.69
N ILE A 126 10.90 -1.79 -9.58
CA ILE A 126 12.08 -2.63 -9.85
C ILE A 126 13.02 -2.64 -8.65
N VAL A 127 13.27 -1.46 -8.08
CA VAL A 127 14.15 -1.31 -6.92
C VAL A 127 13.57 -2.01 -5.69
N LEU A 128 12.26 -1.87 -5.45
CA LEU A 128 11.61 -2.47 -4.29
C LEU A 128 11.44 -3.99 -4.43
N ASP A 129 11.22 -4.50 -5.65
CA ASP A 129 11.20 -5.95 -5.89
C ASP A 129 12.55 -6.58 -5.59
N LYS A 130 13.64 -5.93 -6.02
CA LYS A 130 14.99 -6.35 -5.68
C LYS A 130 15.28 -6.26 -4.18
N ALA A 131 14.78 -5.25 -3.50
CA ALA A 131 14.89 -5.11 -2.05
C ALA A 131 14.21 -6.28 -1.32
N ALA A 132 13.04 -6.70 -1.78
CA ALA A 132 12.33 -7.86 -1.22
C ALA A 132 13.12 -9.16 -1.44
N GLU A 133 13.72 -9.38 -2.63
CA GLU A 133 14.57 -10.52 -2.91
C GLU A 133 15.78 -10.58 -1.97
N ILE A 134 16.49 -9.46 -1.81
CA ILE A 134 17.66 -9.38 -0.92
C ILE A 134 17.24 -9.61 0.55
N ALA A 135 16.11 -9.04 0.98
CA ALA A 135 15.61 -9.25 2.34
C ALA A 135 15.32 -10.72 2.61
N ILE A 136 14.69 -11.45 1.65
CA ILE A 136 14.44 -12.89 1.73
C ILE A 136 15.76 -13.66 1.82
N GLU A 137 16.74 -13.31 0.99
CA GLU A 137 18.02 -14.00 0.95
C GLU A 137 18.80 -13.86 2.26
N LYS A 138 18.87 -12.62 2.78
CA LYS A 138 19.49 -12.35 4.09
C LYS A 138 18.74 -13.02 5.23
N CYS A 139 17.41 -13.06 5.17
CA CYS A 139 16.60 -13.76 6.16
C CYS A 139 16.89 -15.27 6.17
N LYS A 140 17.06 -15.91 5.01
CA LYS A 140 17.47 -17.32 4.92
C LYS A 140 18.82 -17.60 5.57
N GLN A 141 19.74 -16.63 5.50
CA GLN A 141 21.11 -16.78 6.01
C GLN A 141 21.24 -16.42 7.49
N HIS A 142 20.48 -15.44 7.96
CA HIS A 142 20.69 -14.79 9.26
C HIS A 142 19.43 -14.74 10.15
N GLY A 143 18.29 -15.29 9.68
CA GLY A 143 17.01 -15.24 10.40
C GLY A 143 16.27 -13.91 10.26
N VAL A 144 16.93 -12.84 9.80
CA VAL A 144 16.32 -11.55 9.48
C VAL A 144 17.04 -10.89 8.32
N GLY A 145 16.28 -10.23 7.45
CA GLY A 145 16.80 -9.36 6.39
C GLY A 145 16.16 -7.99 6.48
N ILE A 146 16.96 -6.93 6.46
CA ILE A 146 16.52 -5.52 6.51
C ILE A 146 17.11 -4.82 5.30
N VAL A 147 16.25 -4.25 4.42
CA VAL A 147 16.71 -3.53 3.23
C VAL A 147 16.05 -2.16 3.14
N GLY A 148 16.87 -1.12 3.13
CA GLY A 148 16.46 0.25 2.85
C GLY A 148 16.70 0.60 1.39
N THR A 149 15.79 1.38 0.77
CA THR A 149 16.00 1.93 -0.58
C THR A 149 15.81 3.43 -0.58
N ASN A 150 16.52 4.13 -1.43
CA ASN A 150 16.37 5.55 -1.70
C ASN A 150 16.62 5.87 -3.18
N HIS A 151 16.56 7.15 -3.57
CA HIS A 151 16.70 7.62 -4.95
C HIS A 151 15.80 6.84 -5.94
N THR A 152 14.51 6.62 -5.55
CA THR A 152 13.42 6.27 -6.45
C THR A 152 12.44 7.44 -6.52
N PHE A 153 11.75 7.64 -7.64
CA PHE A 153 10.82 8.78 -7.76
C PHE A 153 9.45 8.40 -8.33
N THR A 154 9.22 7.11 -8.56
CA THR A 154 7.98 6.59 -9.11
C THR A 154 7.19 5.80 -8.06
N SER A 155 5.92 5.55 -8.38
CA SER A 155 5.09 4.70 -7.53
C SER A 155 5.64 3.27 -7.44
N THR A 156 5.62 2.70 -6.25
CA THR A 156 5.98 1.30 -5.98
C THR A 156 4.86 0.30 -6.28
N GLY A 157 3.66 0.77 -6.69
CA GLY A 157 2.52 -0.13 -6.87
C GLY A 157 1.88 -0.56 -5.55
N ALA A 158 1.29 -1.74 -5.54
CA ALA A 158 0.66 -2.32 -4.36
C ALA A 158 1.73 -2.96 -3.45
N LEU A 159 1.88 -2.49 -2.22
CA LEU A 159 2.90 -3.02 -1.29
C LEU A 159 2.63 -4.48 -0.88
N GLY A 160 1.36 -4.89 -0.94
CA GLY A 160 0.97 -6.27 -0.71
C GLY A 160 1.66 -7.28 -1.62
N TYR A 161 2.07 -6.88 -2.83
CA TYR A 161 2.85 -7.73 -3.74
C TYR A 161 4.16 -8.18 -3.09
N TYR A 162 4.95 -7.25 -2.62
CA TYR A 162 6.26 -7.52 -2.03
C TYR A 162 6.16 -8.22 -0.67
N ALA A 163 5.22 -7.76 0.17
CA ALA A 163 4.98 -8.39 1.46
C ALA A 163 4.54 -9.84 1.28
N LYS A 164 3.62 -10.12 0.32
CA LYS A 164 3.16 -11.48 0.00
C LYS A 164 4.29 -12.36 -0.55
N LYS A 165 5.16 -11.83 -1.43
CA LYS A 165 6.36 -12.50 -1.93
C LYS A 165 7.25 -13.03 -0.78
N ILE A 166 7.40 -12.22 0.29
CA ILE A 166 8.12 -12.62 1.50
C ILE A 166 7.31 -13.67 2.29
N GLY A 167 6.01 -13.45 2.50
CA GLY A 167 5.12 -14.35 3.23
C GLY A 167 5.02 -15.73 2.64
N GLU A 168 5.03 -15.85 1.31
CA GLU A 168 5.03 -17.12 0.56
C GLU A 168 6.31 -17.95 0.77
N GLN A 169 7.40 -17.31 1.25
CA GLN A 169 8.61 -18.01 1.68
C GLN A 169 8.55 -18.50 3.14
N GLY A 170 7.38 -18.38 3.81
CA GLY A 170 7.23 -18.77 5.21
C GLY A 170 7.78 -17.74 6.21
N MET A 171 8.11 -16.54 5.75
CA MET A 171 8.66 -15.43 6.54
C MET A 171 7.61 -14.38 6.84
N VAL A 172 7.76 -13.65 7.94
CA VAL A 172 6.99 -12.41 8.16
C VAL A 172 7.60 -11.32 7.30
N GLY A 173 6.79 -10.75 6.39
CA GLY A 173 7.19 -9.65 5.53
C GLY A 173 6.57 -8.33 6.00
N ILE A 174 7.38 -7.27 6.12
CA ILE A 174 6.91 -5.91 6.39
C ILE A 174 7.55 -4.99 5.35
N VAL A 175 6.73 -4.19 4.67
CA VAL A 175 7.17 -3.26 3.63
C VAL A 175 6.55 -1.90 3.90
N LEU A 176 7.39 -0.88 3.98
CA LEU A 176 7.01 0.51 4.22
C LEU A 176 7.46 1.35 3.02
N ALA A 177 6.65 2.32 2.63
CA ALA A 177 7.03 3.28 1.59
C ALA A 177 6.62 4.70 1.96
N GLN A 178 7.47 5.66 1.60
CA GLN A 178 7.06 7.06 1.56
C GLN A 178 6.69 7.47 0.13
N SER A 179 6.07 8.62 -0.01
CA SER A 179 5.76 9.25 -1.30
C SER A 179 5.72 10.77 -1.15
N PRO A 180 5.57 11.55 -2.23
CA PRO A 180 5.45 13.01 -2.14
C PRO A 180 4.33 13.48 -1.23
N GLU A 181 4.41 14.76 -0.88
CA GLU A 181 3.51 15.44 0.02
C GLU A 181 2.09 15.55 -0.57
N PHE A 182 1.19 14.67 -0.15
CA PHE A 182 -0.23 14.62 -0.56
C PHE A 182 -1.19 14.62 0.62
N VAL A 183 -0.71 14.30 1.83
CA VAL A 183 -1.54 14.03 3.00
C VAL A 183 -1.23 15.02 4.12
N ALA A 184 -2.27 15.62 4.68
CA ALA A 184 -2.14 16.51 5.82
C ALA A 184 -2.10 15.74 7.14
N PRO A 185 -1.15 16.05 8.05
CA PRO A 185 -1.21 15.60 9.44
C PRO A 185 -2.51 16.07 10.13
N ALA A 186 -2.93 15.35 11.16
CA ALA A 186 -4.09 15.75 11.96
C ALA A 186 -3.94 17.18 12.51
N GLY A 187 -4.89 18.03 12.22
CA GLY A 187 -4.88 19.46 12.61
C GLY A 187 -4.12 20.39 11.67
N ALA A 188 -3.45 19.88 10.64
CA ALA A 188 -2.79 20.70 9.64
C ALA A 188 -3.66 20.88 8.39
N LYS A 189 -3.51 22.00 7.71
CA LYS A 189 -4.08 22.21 6.37
C LYS A 189 -3.08 21.95 5.25
N GLN A 190 -1.79 21.93 5.55
CA GLN A 190 -0.72 21.67 4.60
C GLN A 190 -0.43 20.18 4.49
N ALA A 191 -0.28 19.67 3.27
CA ALA A 191 0.23 18.32 3.02
C ALA A 191 1.72 18.25 3.40
N ILE A 192 2.06 17.27 4.24
CA ILE A 192 3.45 17.00 4.70
C ILE A 192 3.82 15.54 4.41
N PHE A 193 2.86 14.61 4.58
CA PHE A 193 3.09 13.20 4.38
C PHE A 193 2.76 12.77 2.96
N GLY A 194 3.36 11.68 2.53
CA GLY A 194 2.84 10.87 1.47
C GLY A 194 1.61 10.07 1.91
N THR A 195 1.13 9.18 1.04
CA THR A 195 0.10 8.19 1.41
C THR A 195 0.63 7.14 2.37
N ASN A 196 1.95 7.07 2.52
CA ASN A 196 2.73 6.31 3.50
C ASN A 196 2.12 4.92 3.80
N PRO A 197 2.11 4.02 2.80
CA PRO A 197 1.49 2.72 2.96
C PRO A 197 2.36 1.76 3.77
N ILE A 198 1.68 0.78 4.38
CA ILE A 198 2.27 -0.40 5.00
C ILE A 198 1.74 -1.66 4.33
N GLY A 199 2.64 -2.54 3.90
CA GLY A 199 2.38 -3.93 3.55
C GLY A 199 2.88 -4.83 4.69
N CYS A 200 2.07 -5.81 5.10
CA CYS A 200 2.48 -6.80 6.09
C CYS A 200 1.92 -8.16 5.73
N SER A 201 2.79 -9.18 5.63
CA SER A 201 2.38 -10.54 5.33
C SER A 201 2.82 -11.48 6.44
N ILE A 202 1.86 -12.25 6.94
CA ILE A 202 2.05 -13.19 8.05
C ILE A 202 1.78 -14.61 7.52
N PRO A 203 2.78 -15.49 7.48
CA PRO A 203 2.59 -16.88 7.09
C PRO A 203 1.80 -17.65 8.13
N ARG A 204 1.10 -18.69 7.68
CA ARG A 204 0.31 -19.58 8.54
C ARG A 204 0.39 -21.02 8.05
N LYS A 205 0.10 -21.97 8.92
CA LYS A 205 -0.03 -23.37 8.54
C LYS A 205 -1.29 -23.61 7.72
N GLY A 206 -1.16 -24.39 6.65
CA GLY A 206 -2.29 -24.91 5.90
C GLY A 206 -3.05 -23.90 5.05
N GLY A 207 -2.44 -22.74 4.72
CA GLY A 207 -3.07 -21.75 3.86
C GLY A 207 -2.14 -20.65 3.36
N GLU A 208 -2.64 -19.81 2.49
CA GLU A 208 -1.95 -18.61 2.01
C GLU A 208 -1.63 -17.66 3.17
N PRO A 209 -0.53 -16.92 3.12
CA PRO A 209 -0.22 -15.92 4.12
C PRO A 209 -1.31 -14.83 4.17
N MET A 210 -1.65 -14.37 5.35
CA MET A 210 -2.48 -13.16 5.50
C MET A 210 -1.68 -11.94 5.03
N THR A 211 -2.22 -11.15 4.12
CA THR A 211 -1.50 -9.99 3.58
C THR A 211 -2.30 -8.70 3.74
N LEU A 212 -1.82 -7.83 4.63
CA LEU A 212 -2.27 -6.45 4.75
C LEU A 212 -1.59 -5.60 3.68
N ASP A 213 -2.34 -4.75 3.01
CA ASP A 213 -1.85 -3.68 2.15
C ASP A 213 -2.76 -2.46 2.34
N MET A 214 -2.28 -1.44 2.99
CA MET A 214 -3.07 -0.25 3.27
C MET A 214 -2.23 1.03 3.27
N ALA A 215 -2.79 2.09 2.70
CA ALA A 215 -2.29 3.45 2.90
C ALA A 215 -2.66 3.94 4.31
N THR A 216 -1.88 4.87 4.85
CA THR A 216 -2.25 5.62 6.06
C THR A 216 -3.12 6.83 5.74
N SER A 217 -3.32 7.13 4.47
CA SER A 217 -4.27 8.13 3.97
C SER A 217 -5.70 7.57 3.90
N ALA A 218 -6.70 8.45 4.00
CA ALA A 218 -8.11 8.11 3.86
C ALA A 218 -8.51 7.73 2.43
N TYR A 219 -7.71 8.16 1.45
CA TYR A 219 -7.95 7.91 0.03
C TYR A 219 -6.62 7.74 -0.71
N ALA A 220 -6.63 6.96 -1.78
CA ALA A 220 -5.46 6.78 -2.62
C ALA A 220 -5.28 7.99 -3.55
N PHE A 221 -4.04 8.42 -3.78
CA PHE A 221 -3.75 9.53 -4.70
C PHE A 221 -4.26 9.25 -6.13
N PHE A 222 -4.07 8.03 -6.65
CA PHE A 222 -4.62 7.65 -7.96
C PHE A 222 -6.15 7.63 -7.99
N GLY A 223 -6.81 7.36 -6.88
CA GLY A 223 -8.27 7.50 -6.75
C GLY A 223 -8.73 8.96 -6.82
N LEU A 224 -7.92 9.89 -6.31
CA LEU A 224 -8.17 11.33 -6.44
C LEU A 224 -8.08 11.79 -7.91
N LEU A 225 -7.07 11.30 -8.65
CA LEU A 225 -6.93 11.57 -10.09
C LEU A 225 -8.07 10.95 -10.91
N GLU A 226 -8.50 9.74 -10.56
CA GLU A 226 -9.66 9.09 -11.19
C GLU A 226 -10.95 9.88 -10.94
N ALA A 227 -11.20 10.34 -9.71
CA ALA A 227 -12.35 11.17 -9.38
C ALA A 227 -12.36 12.48 -10.17
N LYS A 228 -11.19 13.15 -10.31
CA LYS A 228 -11.02 14.34 -11.14
C LYS A 228 -11.38 14.04 -12.61
N THR A 229 -10.86 12.97 -13.19
CA THR A 229 -11.03 12.63 -14.61
C THR A 229 -12.47 12.21 -14.92
N SER A 230 -13.11 11.47 -13.99
CA SER A 230 -14.48 10.99 -14.15
C SER A 230 -15.54 12.02 -13.75
N GLY A 231 -15.15 13.14 -13.13
CA GLY A 231 -16.07 14.14 -12.57
C GLY A 231 -16.91 13.64 -11.40
N LYS A 232 -16.57 12.49 -10.81
CA LYS A 232 -17.29 11.92 -9.65
C LYS A 232 -16.83 12.61 -8.36
N PRO A 233 -17.77 12.88 -7.42
CA PRO A 233 -17.39 13.43 -6.13
C PRO A 233 -16.57 12.41 -5.32
N LEU A 234 -15.64 12.93 -4.52
CA LEU A 234 -14.93 12.13 -3.53
C LEU A 234 -15.88 11.66 -2.42
N PRO A 235 -15.58 10.55 -1.75
CA PRO A 235 -16.24 10.21 -0.50
C PRO A 235 -16.12 11.36 0.52
N PRO A 236 -17.08 11.53 1.43
CA PRO A 236 -16.96 12.51 2.50
C PRO A 236 -15.79 12.17 3.44
N ASN A 237 -15.18 13.20 4.02
CA ASN A 237 -14.10 13.09 5.01
C ASN A 237 -12.81 12.42 4.52
N VAL A 238 -12.51 12.48 3.22
CA VAL A 238 -11.25 11.94 2.68
C VAL A 238 -10.26 13.01 2.24
N ALA A 239 -10.72 14.25 2.03
CA ALA A 239 -9.88 15.35 1.56
C ALA A 239 -10.33 16.71 2.11
N GLN A 240 -9.41 17.66 2.10
CA GLN A 240 -9.64 19.07 2.43
C GLN A 240 -9.13 19.97 1.30
N ASP A 241 -9.70 21.17 1.20
CA ASP A 241 -9.22 22.23 0.32
C ASP A 241 -7.98 22.95 0.89
N LYS A 242 -7.45 23.93 0.15
CA LYS A 242 -6.29 24.73 0.57
C LYS A 242 -6.48 25.53 1.87
N ASP A 243 -7.74 25.78 2.25
CA ASP A 243 -8.07 26.52 3.46
C ASP A 243 -8.28 25.59 4.68
N GLY A 244 -8.25 24.26 4.44
CA GLY A 244 -8.40 23.22 5.46
C GLY A 244 -9.85 22.78 5.68
N ASN A 245 -10.80 23.21 4.82
CA ASN A 245 -12.19 22.77 4.90
C ASN A 245 -12.37 21.43 4.18
N MET A 246 -13.17 20.53 4.76
CA MET A 246 -13.47 19.24 4.13
C MET A 246 -14.15 19.46 2.78
N THR A 247 -13.67 18.74 1.76
CA THR A 247 -14.20 18.83 0.41
C THR A 247 -14.46 17.44 -0.21
N THR A 248 -15.45 17.40 -1.09
CA THR A 248 -15.71 16.25 -1.99
C THR A 248 -15.33 16.58 -3.43
N ASP A 249 -14.78 17.77 -3.69
CA ASP A 249 -14.27 18.16 -4.99
C ASP A 249 -12.80 17.77 -5.13
N ALA A 250 -12.50 16.86 -6.06
CA ALA A 250 -11.15 16.42 -6.35
C ALA A 250 -10.24 17.54 -6.87
N ASN A 251 -10.78 18.55 -7.56
CA ASN A 251 -10.00 19.70 -8.03
C ASN A 251 -9.57 20.58 -6.86
N ALA A 252 -10.47 20.88 -5.93
CA ALA A 252 -10.15 21.67 -4.73
C ALA A 252 -9.09 20.96 -3.86
N ALA A 253 -9.16 19.62 -3.77
CA ALA A 253 -8.17 18.82 -3.03
C ALA A 253 -6.79 18.82 -3.71
N LEU A 254 -6.73 18.89 -5.05
CA LEU A 254 -5.48 18.90 -5.83
C LEU A 254 -4.88 20.31 -5.96
N ASP A 255 -5.69 21.36 -5.84
CA ASP A 255 -5.26 22.76 -5.93
C ASP A 255 -4.86 23.33 -4.56
N GLY A 256 -3.74 22.85 -4.04
CA GLY A 256 -3.20 23.29 -2.74
C GLY A 256 -3.91 22.71 -1.52
N GLY A 257 -4.90 21.82 -1.71
CA GLY A 257 -5.51 21.04 -0.65
C GLY A 257 -4.71 19.80 -0.27
N ALA A 258 -5.33 18.86 0.44
CA ALA A 258 -4.68 17.63 0.89
C ALA A 258 -5.68 16.49 1.08
N ILE A 259 -5.17 15.26 0.97
CA ILE A 259 -5.86 14.05 1.44
C ILE A 259 -5.76 14.00 2.97
N MET A 260 -6.77 13.45 3.63
CA MET A 260 -6.76 13.22 5.08
C MET A 260 -6.09 11.89 5.42
N THR A 261 -5.64 11.72 6.66
CA THR A 261 -5.28 10.41 7.18
C THR A 261 -6.53 9.55 7.44
N PHE A 262 -6.42 8.19 7.47
CA PHE A 262 -7.56 7.28 7.34
C PHE A 262 -8.68 7.42 8.38
N ASP A 263 -8.38 7.92 9.58
CA ASP A 263 -9.39 8.22 10.62
C ASP A 263 -9.60 9.72 10.85
N CYS A 264 -8.98 10.56 10.02
CA CYS A 264 -8.92 12.02 10.17
C CYS A 264 -8.40 12.47 11.54
N GLY A 265 -7.75 11.59 12.28
CA GLY A 265 -7.34 11.79 13.66
C GLY A 265 -5.84 11.60 13.88
N TYR A 266 -5.44 11.78 15.15
CA TYR A 266 -4.02 11.68 15.52
C TYR A 266 -3.47 10.25 15.40
N LYS A 267 -4.30 9.20 15.49
CA LYS A 267 -3.82 7.81 15.44
C LYS A 267 -3.24 7.46 14.07
N SER A 268 -3.99 7.71 13.01
CA SER A 268 -3.51 7.51 11.66
C SER A 268 -2.39 8.48 11.29
N SER A 269 -2.47 9.73 11.75
CA SER A 269 -1.42 10.73 11.56
C SER A 269 -0.10 10.31 12.20
N ASN A 270 -0.13 9.79 13.43
CA ASN A 270 1.07 9.31 14.11
C ASN A 270 1.64 8.05 13.44
N LEU A 271 0.80 7.13 12.96
CA LEU A 271 1.27 5.99 12.18
C LEU A 271 1.92 6.44 10.87
N SER A 272 1.31 7.42 10.18
CA SER A 272 1.88 8.01 8.97
C SER A 272 3.25 8.64 9.23
N LEU A 273 3.41 9.36 10.35
CA LEU A 273 4.69 9.93 10.78
C LEU A 273 5.75 8.84 11.04
N CYS A 274 5.39 7.74 11.70
CA CYS A 274 6.32 6.63 11.91
C CYS A 274 6.81 6.07 10.57
N ILE A 275 5.92 5.85 9.62
CA ILE A 275 6.30 5.34 8.29
C ILE A 275 7.15 6.37 7.54
N GLU A 276 6.80 7.65 7.61
CA GLU A 276 7.58 8.76 7.02
C GLU A 276 9.04 8.73 7.50
N LEU A 277 9.26 8.55 8.81
CA LEU A 277 10.59 8.54 9.40
C LEU A 277 11.37 7.26 9.05
N LEU A 278 10.69 6.11 8.99
CA LEU A 278 11.31 4.82 8.70
C LEU A 278 11.63 4.64 7.22
N ALA A 279 10.73 5.04 6.33
CA ALA A 279 10.92 4.91 4.89
C ALA A 279 11.54 6.16 4.24
N GLY A 280 11.77 7.22 5.00
CA GLY A 280 12.40 8.47 4.59
C GLY A 280 13.81 8.61 5.17
N PRO A 281 14.00 9.40 6.24
CA PRO A 281 15.31 9.69 6.83
C PRO A 281 16.13 8.47 7.18
N LEU A 282 15.52 7.40 7.72
CA LEU A 282 16.25 6.20 8.12
C LEU A 282 17.00 5.53 6.94
N VAL A 283 16.42 5.60 5.75
CA VAL A 283 16.98 4.97 4.54
C VAL A 283 17.74 5.98 3.65
N GLY A 284 17.91 7.23 4.09
CA GLY A 284 18.61 8.27 3.33
C GLY A 284 17.78 8.88 2.21
N ALA A 285 16.45 8.71 2.24
CA ALA A 285 15.56 9.34 1.28
C ALA A 285 15.22 10.79 1.67
N ALA A 286 14.64 11.55 0.73
CA ALA A 286 14.27 12.94 0.95
C ALA A 286 13.19 13.06 2.03
N TYR A 287 13.29 14.09 2.85
CA TYR A 287 12.36 14.41 3.93
C TYR A 287 11.64 15.75 3.73
N ASN A 288 11.97 16.45 2.66
CA ASN A 288 11.35 17.71 2.23
C ASN A 288 11.40 17.80 0.70
N ASP A 289 10.38 18.43 0.09
CA ASP A 289 10.26 18.61 -1.36
C ASP A 289 10.52 17.28 -2.14
N LYS A 290 9.97 16.20 -1.64
CA LYS A 290 10.24 14.82 -2.11
C LYS A 290 10.02 14.65 -3.60
N LYS A 291 9.02 15.37 -4.17
CA LYS A 291 8.76 15.33 -5.60
C LYS A 291 9.89 15.95 -6.43
N ALA A 292 10.39 17.11 -6.00
CA ALA A 292 11.49 17.80 -6.69
C ALA A 292 12.82 17.07 -6.47
N ALA A 293 13.03 16.52 -5.28
CA ALA A 293 14.24 15.77 -4.93
C ALA A 293 14.36 14.43 -5.69
N LYS A 294 13.26 13.88 -6.26
CA LYS A 294 13.26 12.56 -6.92
C LYS A 294 13.92 11.48 -6.06
N ASN A 295 13.72 11.53 -4.75
CA ASN A 295 14.40 10.66 -3.80
C ASN A 295 13.39 10.13 -2.78
N TRP A 296 12.61 9.11 -3.18
CA TRP A 296 11.65 8.45 -2.32
C TRP A 296 12.23 7.14 -1.80
N GLY A 297 11.86 6.79 -0.59
CA GLY A 297 12.42 5.65 0.09
C GLY A 297 11.42 4.56 0.43
N ASN A 298 11.98 3.38 0.67
CA ASN A 298 11.24 2.23 1.15
C ASN A 298 12.08 1.48 2.20
N LEU A 299 11.38 0.75 3.08
CA LEU A 299 12.02 -0.12 4.06
C LEU A 299 11.35 -1.48 4.04
N VAL A 300 12.15 -2.54 3.93
CA VAL A 300 11.71 -3.93 3.83
C VAL A 300 12.30 -4.74 4.97
N PHE A 301 11.46 -5.54 5.63
CA PHE A 301 11.87 -6.56 6.59
C PHE A 301 11.37 -7.92 6.12
N ALA A 302 12.25 -8.91 6.17
CA ALA A 302 11.91 -10.32 6.14
C ALA A 302 12.40 -10.96 7.44
N ILE A 303 11.52 -11.66 8.16
CA ILE A 303 11.82 -12.20 9.48
C ILE A 303 11.44 -13.69 9.51
N ASP A 304 12.40 -14.55 9.82
CA ASP A 304 12.10 -15.95 10.10
C ASP A 304 11.34 -16.04 11.43
N PRO A 305 10.12 -16.60 11.46
CA PRO A 305 9.35 -16.74 12.68
C PRO A 305 10.10 -17.44 13.82
N LYS A 306 11.06 -18.31 13.49
CA LYS A 306 11.83 -19.10 14.46
C LYS A 306 12.94 -18.31 15.16
N ILE A 307 13.29 -17.12 14.65
CA ILE A 307 14.40 -16.33 15.24
C ILE A 307 14.18 -15.96 16.70
N LEU A 308 12.90 -15.94 17.14
CA LEU A 308 12.52 -15.68 18.53
C LEU A 308 12.26 -16.96 19.35
N GLY A 309 12.65 -18.14 18.83
CA GLY A 309 12.52 -19.42 19.51
C GLY A 309 11.09 -19.97 19.57
N ASN A 310 10.19 -19.52 18.69
CA ASN A 310 8.82 -20.03 18.62
C ASN A 310 8.63 -20.91 17.37
N ASP A 311 8.77 -22.21 17.54
CA ASP A 311 8.61 -23.20 16.47
C ASP A 311 7.14 -23.40 16.04
N ASP A 312 6.19 -23.06 16.93
CA ASP A 312 4.73 -23.21 16.70
C ASP A 312 4.09 -21.97 16.06
N PHE A 313 4.87 -20.99 15.63
CA PHE A 313 4.34 -19.72 15.13
C PHE A 313 3.30 -19.89 14.02
N LEU A 314 3.53 -20.78 13.06
CA LEU A 314 2.62 -20.98 11.92
C LEU A 314 1.26 -21.54 12.36
N GLU A 315 1.25 -22.48 13.30
CA GLU A 315 0.06 -23.04 13.92
C GLU A 315 -0.70 -21.99 14.72
N GLN A 316 0.02 -21.23 15.55
CA GLN A 316 -0.56 -20.19 16.38
C GLN A 316 -1.12 -19.05 15.55
N SER A 317 -0.45 -18.67 14.46
CA SER A 317 -0.94 -17.69 13.50
C SER A 317 -2.25 -18.15 12.83
N ALA A 318 -2.30 -19.40 12.35
CA ALA A 318 -3.50 -19.98 11.79
C ALA A 318 -4.65 -19.97 12.82
N PHE A 319 -4.38 -20.39 14.05
CA PHE A 319 -5.38 -20.39 15.13
C PHE A 319 -5.95 -18.99 15.42
N VAL A 320 -5.08 -17.96 15.50
CA VAL A 320 -5.54 -16.58 15.74
C VAL A 320 -6.39 -16.06 14.57
N MET A 321 -5.96 -16.32 13.34
CA MET A 321 -6.70 -15.95 12.14
C MET A 321 -8.07 -16.63 12.08
N ASP A 322 -8.14 -17.93 12.41
CA ASP A 322 -9.40 -18.67 12.47
C ASP A 322 -10.32 -18.15 13.57
N ARG A 323 -9.79 -17.78 14.74
CA ARG A 323 -10.58 -17.14 15.80
C ARG A 323 -11.21 -15.83 15.34
N VAL A 324 -10.46 -15.01 14.58
CA VAL A 324 -11.01 -13.76 14.03
C VAL A 324 -12.13 -14.06 13.03
N LYS A 325 -11.93 -15.02 12.12
CA LYS A 325 -12.93 -15.38 11.09
C LYS A 325 -14.19 -15.97 11.69
N ASN A 326 -14.06 -16.75 12.76
CA ASN A 326 -15.15 -17.46 13.42
C ASN A 326 -15.72 -16.68 14.63
N ALA A 327 -15.31 -15.43 14.84
CA ALA A 327 -15.88 -14.59 15.89
C ALA A 327 -17.39 -14.39 15.66
N GLU A 328 -18.15 -14.24 16.75
CA GLU A 328 -19.59 -13.95 16.70
C GLU A 328 -19.83 -12.69 15.86
N ARG A 329 -20.68 -12.83 14.86
CA ARG A 329 -20.94 -11.77 13.89
C ARG A 329 -22.11 -10.89 14.33
N LYS A 330 -21.98 -9.60 14.04
CA LYS A 330 -23.09 -8.66 14.18
C LYS A 330 -24.21 -9.04 13.20
N GLU A 331 -25.45 -8.70 13.55
CA GLU A 331 -26.58 -8.87 12.66
C GLU A 331 -26.35 -8.23 11.29
N GLY A 332 -26.69 -8.93 10.21
CA GLY A 332 -26.49 -8.48 8.83
C GLY A 332 -25.06 -8.65 8.28
N VAL A 333 -24.11 -9.16 9.06
CA VAL A 333 -22.73 -9.46 8.59
C VAL A 333 -22.65 -10.91 8.11
N SER A 334 -22.37 -11.10 6.82
CA SER A 334 -22.29 -12.43 6.20
C SER A 334 -20.95 -13.15 6.47
N SER A 335 -19.84 -12.40 6.54
CA SER A 335 -18.50 -12.96 6.79
C SER A 335 -17.58 -11.92 7.42
N ILE A 336 -16.58 -12.40 8.18
CA ILE A 336 -15.45 -11.61 8.65
C ILE A 336 -14.27 -11.97 7.76
N ASN A 337 -13.68 -10.98 7.09
CA ASN A 337 -12.54 -11.17 6.21
C ASN A 337 -11.24 -10.78 6.92
N LEU A 338 -10.20 -11.56 6.73
CA LEU A 338 -8.85 -11.19 7.08
C LEU A 338 -8.28 -10.20 6.05
N PRO A 339 -7.24 -9.43 6.40
CA PRO A 339 -6.52 -8.60 5.44
C PRO A 339 -6.10 -9.39 4.20
N GLY A 340 -6.36 -8.83 3.01
CA GLY A 340 -6.06 -9.44 1.71
C GLY A 340 -7.12 -10.39 1.14
N GLU A 341 -7.90 -11.10 1.97
CA GLU A 341 -8.82 -12.16 1.52
C GLU A 341 -9.82 -11.72 0.44
N ARG A 342 -10.36 -10.51 0.53
CA ARG A 342 -11.31 -10.00 -0.46
C ARG A 342 -10.65 -9.83 -1.83
N GLY A 343 -9.45 -9.27 -1.87
CA GLY A 343 -8.68 -9.10 -3.10
C GLY A 343 -8.21 -10.44 -3.67
N ASP A 344 -7.76 -11.36 -2.83
CA ASP A 344 -7.33 -12.70 -3.25
C ASP A 344 -8.52 -13.51 -3.81
N ALA A 345 -9.69 -13.44 -3.18
CA ALA A 345 -10.90 -14.08 -3.69
C ALA A 345 -11.32 -13.53 -5.06
N LEU A 346 -11.27 -12.21 -5.24
CA LEU A 346 -11.56 -11.59 -6.53
C LEU A 346 -10.54 -12.00 -7.62
N ALA A 347 -9.26 -12.01 -7.28
CA ALA A 347 -8.21 -12.46 -8.21
C ALA A 347 -8.40 -13.94 -8.61
N ALA A 348 -8.74 -14.80 -7.66
CA ALA A 348 -9.04 -16.21 -7.92
C ALA A 348 -10.28 -16.38 -8.82
N GLU A 349 -11.35 -15.59 -8.57
CA GLU A 349 -12.55 -15.59 -9.40
C GLU A 349 -12.25 -15.13 -10.83
N ASN A 350 -11.50 -14.03 -11.00
CA ASN A 350 -11.11 -13.51 -12.31
C ASN A 350 -10.25 -14.55 -13.07
N LYS A 351 -9.25 -15.15 -12.42
CA LYS A 351 -8.42 -16.21 -13.00
C LYS A 351 -9.25 -17.43 -13.42
N LYS A 352 -10.21 -17.84 -12.60
CA LYS A 352 -11.12 -18.96 -12.92
C LYS A 352 -12.00 -18.66 -14.12
N LYS A 353 -12.47 -17.42 -14.27
CA LYS A 353 -13.26 -16.98 -15.42
C LYS A 353 -12.40 -16.76 -16.69
N GLY A 354 -11.10 -16.55 -16.52
CA GLY A 354 -10.20 -16.12 -17.58
C GLY A 354 -10.46 -14.69 -18.08
N THR A 355 -11.30 -13.92 -17.40
CA THR A 355 -11.72 -12.57 -17.82
C THR A 355 -11.82 -11.61 -16.65
N ILE A 356 -11.68 -10.32 -16.93
CA ILE A 356 -11.81 -9.23 -15.97
C ILE A 356 -12.56 -8.05 -16.60
N GLY A 357 -13.32 -7.31 -15.78
CA GLY A 357 -13.89 -6.02 -16.16
C GLY A 357 -12.84 -4.91 -16.07
N VAL A 358 -12.70 -4.12 -17.14
CA VAL A 358 -11.82 -2.95 -17.19
C VAL A 358 -12.66 -1.74 -17.57
N GLU A 359 -12.44 -0.61 -16.90
CA GLU A 359 -13.11 0.65 -17.25
C GLU A 359 -12.83 1.00 -18.71
N PRO A 360 -13.86 1.35 -19.53
CA PRO A 360 -13.73 1.48 -20.99
C PRO A 360 -12.66 2.49 -21.46
N ASN A 361 -12.57 3.66 -20.82
CA ASN A 361 -11.57 4.66 -21.20
C ASN A 361 -10.16 4.23 -20.81
N LEU A 362 -10.01 3.53 -19.67
CA LEU A 362 -8.74 2.96 -19.25
C LEU A 362 -8.29 1.87 -20.24
N TRP A 363 -9.20 0.99 -20.65
CA TRP A 363 -8.91 -0.04 -21.65
C TRP A 363 -8.49 0.55 -22.99
N LYS A 364 -9.26 1.53 -23.49
CA LYS A 364 -8.93 2.24 -24.73
C LYS A 364 -7.57 2.93 -24.65
N GLY A 365 -7.30 3.65 -23.55
CA GLY A 365 -6.01 4.31 -23.33
C GLY A 365 -4.85 3.30 -23.32
N LEU A 366 -5.02 2.14 -22.68
CA LEU A 366 -4.01 1.10 -22.66
C LEU A 366 -3.72 0.53 -24.07
N GLN A 367 -4.78 0.32 -24.88
CA GLN A 367 -4.64 -0.10 -26.27
C GLN A 367 -3.93 0.95 -27.13
N GLU A 368 -4.22 2.25 -26.92
CA GLU A 368 -3.53 3.35 -27.59
C GLU A 368 -2.03 3.42 -27.25
N TYR A 369 -1.66 3.12 -25.99
CA TYR A 369 -0.25 2.97 -25.62
C TYR A 369 0.38 1.74 -26.29
N ALA A 370 -0.27 0.59 -26.18
CA ALA A 370 0.23 -0.64 -26.80
C ALA A 370 0.42 -0.55 -28.33
N ALA A 371 -0.44 0.22 -29.00
CA ALA A 371 -0.34 0.46 -30.45
C ALA A 371 0.91 1.27 -30.86
N LYS A 372 1.54 1.97 -29.92
CA LYS A 372 2.80 2.70 -30.16
C LYS A 372 4.04 1.81 -30.02
N TYR A 373 3.87 0.56 -29.61
CA TYR A 373 5.00 -0.35 -29.44
C TYR A 373 5.68 -0.66 -30.76
N ASP A 374 6.97 -0.37 -30.84
CA ASP A 374 7.85 -0.76 -31.95
C ASP A 374 8.88 -1.76 -31.41
N PRO A 375 8.92 -3.00 -31.93
CA PRO A 375 9.91 -3.99 -31.51
C PRO A 375 11.37 -3.62 -31.86
N LYS A 376 11.57 -2.59 -32.68
CA LYS A 376 12.89 -2.04 -33.06
C LYS A 376 13.24 -0.80 -32.25
N ALA A 377 12.35 -0.31 -31.38
CA ALA A 377 12.65 0.83 -30.54
C ALA A 377 13.83 0.54 -29.62
N GLU A 378 14.56 1.59 -29.30
CA GLU A 378 15.68 1.50 -28.35
C GLU A 378 15.19 1.03 -26.97
N VAL A 379 15.93 0.11 -26.39
CA VAL A 379 15.68 -0.47 -25.06
C VAL A 379 16.82 -0.08 -24.14
N PHE A 380 16.48 0.33 -22.94
CA PHE A 380 17.44 0.80 -21.93
C PHE A 380 17.44 -0.21 -20.77
N PRO A 381 18.42 -1.10 -20.68
CA PRO A 381 18.49 -2.06 -19.59
C PRO A 381 18.68 -1.37 -18.24
N ILE A 382 18.18 -2.00 -17.18
CA ILE A 382 18.46 -1.57 -15.82
C ILE A 382 19.85 -2.07 -15.44
N GLU A 383 20.74 -1.15 -15.18
CA GLU A 383 22.12 -1.45 -14.78
C GLU A 383 22.26 -1.58 -13.26
N TRP A 384 23.02 -2.56 -12.83
CA TRP A 384 23.33 -2.85 -11.42
C TRP A 384 24.84 -2.73 -11.22
N ALA A 385 25.28 -1.85 -10.29
CA ALA A 385 26.68 -1.59 -9.97
C ALA A 385 27.06 -2.16 -8.58
#